data_4d27678301116b0a2a136f0c977befc1
#
_entry.id   4d27678301116b0a2a136f0c977befc1
#
_cell.length_a   1.000
_cell.length_b   1.000
_cell.length_c   1.000
_cell.angle_alpha   90.00
_cell.angle_beta   90.00
_cell.angle_gamma   90.00
#
_symmetry.space_group_name_H-M   'P 1'
#
loop_
_entity.id
_entity.type
_entity.pdbx_description
1 polymer ?
#
loop_
_entity_poly.entity_id
_entity_poly.type
_entity_poly.pdbx_seq_one_letter_code
_entity_poly.pdbx_strand_id
1 'polypeptide(L)'
;MKLSELATQTGARIDGDGDVEITGAAGLDDASSGHVTFLANPRYTPKVNTTQASAIFLSETAPIERVMPVLRAKDPYLAYTRALRLFHPEPAITPHIHPSAVIDATATVAENVWIGACCVIGPSVTIETGVRIHPNVTIYEEVTIGKDSVIHSGAVIRERSQIGARVIIHNNVVVGCDGFGYAKDEDRSWLKIPQTGRVVIEDDVEIGAGTTIDRASVGESRIGRGSKIDNLVQIGHSCTVGEDTLLCAQVGLAGSSHIGSRVILAGQAGVAGHLTIGDDVVLTAKSATSHDVPAGKVISGIPAFDNKDWLRSTAAFRRLGEMQRKLRELEKKLEQLETKEG
;
A
#
# COMPACT_ATOMS: atom_id res chain seq x y z
N MET A 1 28.21 13.97 6.36
CA MET A 1 28.08 15.08 5.37
C MET A 1 27.75 16.37 6.08
N LYS A 2 28.10 17.52 5.50
CA LYS A 2 27.72 18.82 6.08
C LYS A 2 26.21 19.06 5.98
N LEU A 3 25.65 19.82 6.91
CA LEU A 3 24.23 20.20 6.90
C LEU A 3 23.85 20.98 5.64
N SER A 4 24.76 21.77 5.07
CA SER A 4 24.59 22.47 3.80
C SER A 4 24.41 21.53 2.61
N GLU A 5 25.14 20.42 2.57
CA GLU A 5 25.00 19.37 1.54
C GLU A 5 23.66 18.65 1.70
N LEU A 6 23.30 18.31 2.93
CA LEU A 6 22.01 17.65 3.25
C LEU A 6 20.83 18.54 2.84
N ALA A 7 20.89 19.84 3.10
CA ALA A 7 19.87 20.80 2.71
C ALA A 7 19.67 20.81 1.18
N THR A 8 20.76 20.87 0.44
CA THR A 8 20.72 20.84 -1.03
C THR A 8 20.07 19.56 -1.55
N GLN A 9 20.45 18.40 -1.00
CA GLN A 9 19.94 17.09 -1.45
C GLN A 9 18.49 16.85 -1.06
N THR A 10 18.03 17.43 0.04
CA THR A 10 16.64 17.30 0.50
C THR A 10 15.72 18.40 0.01
N GLY A 11 16.25 19.46 -0.61
CA GLY A 11 15.52 20.62 -1.10
C GLY A 11 15.05 21.55 0.04
N ALA A 12 15.80 21.57 1.16
CA ALA A 12 15.52 22.42 2.31
C ALA A 12 16.40 23.68 2.32
N ARG A 13 15.93 24.76 2.96
CA ARG A 13 16.69 25.98 3.26
C ARG A 13 17.24 25.90 4.68
N ILE A 14 18.46 26.39 4.91
CA ILE A 14 19.08 26.39 6.23
C ILE A 14 18.81 27.72 6.96
N ASP A 15 18.42 27.62 8.21
CA ASP A 15 18.49 28.69 9.20
C ASP A 15 19.50 28.27 10.28
N GLY A 16 20.69 28.91 10.33
CA GLY A 16 21.74 28.60 11.28
C GLY A 16 23.04 28.10 10.62
N ASP A 17 23.86 27.40 11.40
CA ASP A 17 25.18 26.93 10.96
C ASP A 17 25.07 25.74 9.99
N GLY A 18 25.48 25.95 8.74
CA GLY A 18 25.49 24.92 7.69
C GLY A 18 26.72 24.00 7.73
N ASP A 19 27.73 24.30 8.54
CA ASP A 19 28.95 23.49 8.66
C ASP A 19 28.84 22.33 9.65
N VAL A 20 27.72 22.24 10.39
CA VAL A 20 27.44 21.13 11.31
C VAL A 20 27.50 19.80 10.55
N GLU A 21 28.24 18.85 11.11
CA GLU A 21 28.35 17.51 10.53
C GLU A 21 27.15 16.64 10.93
N ILE A 22 26.48 16.06 9.92
CA ILE A 22 25.37 15.13 10.07
C ILE A 22 25.81 13.74 9.61
N THR A 23 25.67 12.78 10.51
CA THR A 23 26.07 11.37 10.33
C THR A 23 24.89 10.42 10.20
N GLY A 24 23.67 10.90 10.49
CA GLY A 24 22.47 10.07 10.44
C GLY A 24 21.18 10.86 10.65
N ALA A 25 20.06 10.15 10.58
CA ALA A 25 18.73 10.70 10.82
C ALA A 25 17.96 9.80 11.78
N ALA A 26 17.25 10.41 12.77
CA ALA A 26 16.50 9.67 13.77
C ALA A 26 15.26 10.45 14.24
N GLY A 27 14.32 9.77 14.89
CA GLY A 27 13.15 10.39 15.50
C GLY A 27 13.52 11.35 16.64
N LEU A 28 12.59 12.24 17.05
CA LEU A 28 12.84 13.25 18.09
C LEU A 28 13.35 12.64 19.41
N ASP A 29 12.85 11.47 19.78
CA ASP A 29 13.20 10.82 21.05
C ASP A 29 14.53 10.03 20.97
N ASP A 30 14.89 9.55 19.79
CA ASP A 30 16.04 8.64 19.58
C ASP A 30 17.25 9.36 18.99
N ALA A 31 17.08 10.62 18.60
CA ALA A 31 18.15 11.39 18.00
C ALA A 31 19.25 11.74 19.01
N SER A 32 20.49 11.63 18.57
CA SER A 32 21.71 12.01 19.31
C SER A 32 22.52 13.04 18.54
N SER A 33 23.66 13.48 19.11
CA SER A 33 24.58 14.37 18.43
C SER A 33 25.02 13.78 17.08
N GLY A 34 25.02 14.61 16.03
CA GLY A 34 25.24 14.21 14.65
C GLY A 34 23.98 13.75 13.90
N HIS A 35 22.84 13.58 14.57
CA HIS A 35 21.60 13.23 13.86
C HIS A 35 20.79 14.47 13.46
N VAL A 36 20.12 14.38 12.31
CA VAL A 36 19.01 15.26 11.94
C VAL A 36 17.68 14.59 12.33
N THR A 37 16.73 15.38 12.82
CA THR A 37 15.38 14.95 13.15
C THR A 37 14.33 15.79 12.41
N PHE A 38 13.04 15.58 12.67
CA PHE A 38 11.97 16.36 12.05
C PHE A 38 10.79 16.59 12.99
N LEU A 39 10.03 17.67 12.72
CA LEU A 39 8.73 17.92 13.33
C LEU A 39 7.71 18.20 12.21
N ALA A 40 6.81 17.26 11.95
CA ALA A 40 5.69 17.43 11.05
C ALA A 40 4.36 17.62 11.78
N ASN A 41 4.22 17.07 12.98
CA ASN A 41 3.00 17.17 13.78
C ASN A 41 3.23 18.08 14.99
N PRO A 42 2.50 19.22 15.13
CA PRO A 42 2.64 20.17 16.23
C PRO A 42 2.46 19.56 17.63
N ARG A 43 1.77 18.44 17.76
CA ARG A 43 1.61 17.72 19.02
C ARG A 43 2.95 17.35 19.67
N TYR A 44 4.00 17.15 18.86
CA TYR A 44 5.33 16.78 19.33
C TYR A 44 6.27 17.98 19.53
N THR A 45 5.80 19.22 19.40
CA THR A 45 6.61 20.43 19.62
C THR A 45 7.36 20.42 20.96
N PRO A 46 6.78 19.98 22.10
CA PRO A 46 7.52 19.94 23.37
C PRO A 46 8.78 19.06 23.29
N LYS A 47 8.81 18.03 22.47
CA LYS A 47 9.97 17.14 22.31
C LYS A 47 11.14 17.80 21.57
N VAL A 48 10.89 18.86 20.82
CA VAL A 48 11.96 19.64 20.16
C VAL A 48 12.91 20.26 21.18
N ASN A 49 12.40 20.63 22.34
CA ASN A 49 13.21 21.23 23.41
C ASN A 49 14.12 20.22 24.15
N THR A 50 13.80 18.94 24.06
CA THR A 50 14.51 17.84 24.78
C THR A 50 15.36 16.96 23.89
N THR A 51 15.12 16.96 22.57
CA THR A 51 15.89 16.13 21.63
C THR A 51 17.40 16.43 21.69
N GLN A 52 18.22 15.43 21.45
CA GLN A 52 19.68 15.56 21.33
C GLN A 52 20.17 15.70 19.89
N ALA A 53 19.24 15.89 18.95
CA ALA A 53 19.56 16.09 17.54
C ALA A 53 20.44 17.34 17.31
N SER A 54 21.32 17.28 16.32
CA SER A 54 22.15 18.41 15.92
C SER A 54 21.45 19.37 14.97
N ALA A 55 20.41 18.94 14.28
CA ALA A 55 19.58 19.76 13.38
C ALA A 55 18.16 19.19 13.27
N ILE A 56 17.22 20.02 12.79
CA ILE A 56 15.81 19.62 12.69
C ILE A 56 15.19 20.13 11.36
N PHE A 57 14.41 19.28 10.70
CA PHE A 57 13.51 19.70 9.64
C PHE A 57 12.22 20.26 10.22
N LEU A 58 11.87 21.48 9.82
CA LEU A 58 10.64 22.18 10.19
C LEU A 58 9.92 22.70 8.93
N SER A 59 8.63 22.98 9.05
CA SER A 59 7.92 23.72 8.00
C SER A 59 8.46 25.15 7.85
N GLU A 60 8.16 25.78 6.73
CA GLU A 60 8.63 27.14 6.40
C GLU A 60 8.38 28.16 7.51
N THR A 61 7.26 28.05 8.23
CA THR A 61 6.77 29.02 9.20
C THR A 61 6.75 28.53 10.64
N ALA A 62 7.13 27.28 10.90
CA ALA A 62 7.07 26.74 12.27
C ALA A 62 8.03 27.50 13.19
N PRO A 63 7.56 27.99 14.34
CA PRO A 63 8.44 28.64 15.33
C PRO A 63 9.39 27.62 15.96
N ILE A 64 10.55 28.07 16.36
CA ILE A 64 11.49 27.31 17.18
C ILE A 64 12.00 28.19 18.30
N GLU A 65 11.90 27.71 19.54
CA GLU A 65 12.40 28.40 20.71
C GLU A 65 13.85 27.99 21.04
N ARG A 66 14.23 26.79 20.67
CA ARG A 66 15.56 26.26 20.91
C ARG A 66 16.55 26.73 19.85
N VAL A 67 17.75 27.15 20.30
CA VAL A 67 18.84 27.50 19.40
C VAL A 67 19.50 26.25 18.87
N MET A 68 19.16 25.87 17.65
CA MET A 68 19.75 24.78 16.86
C MET A 68 19.59 25.05 15.37
N PRO A 69 20.47 24.52 14.51
CA PRO A 69 20.29 24.61 13.08
C PRO A 69 18.98 24.01 12.59
N VAL A 70 18.27 24.72 11.72
CA VAL A 70 16.98 24.31 11.17
C VAL A 70 17.06 24.16 9.66
N LEU A 71 16.47 23.09 9.17
CA LEU A 71 16.23 22.83 7.75
C LEU A 71 14.76 23.15 7.45
N ARG A 72 14.50 24.27 6.80
CA ARG A 72 13.16 24.70 6.38
C ARG A 72 12.73 23.99 5.12
N ALA A 73 11.60 23.31 5.15
CA ALA A 73 11.03 22.60 4.01
C ALA A 73 9.52 22.79 3.94
N LYS A 74 8.99 22.81 2.72
CA LYS A 74 7.52 22.85 2.50
C LYS A 74 6.83 21.64 3.16
N ASP A 75 7.46 20.46 3.08
CA ASP A 75 7.06 19.25 3.77
C ASP A 75 8.27 18.69 4.54
N PRO A 76 8.34 18.89 5.88
CA PRO A 76 9.43 18.39 6.69
C PRO A 76 9.54 16.86 6.73
N TYR A 77 8.42 16.16 6.62
CA TYR A 77 8.40 14.70 6.63
C TYR A 77 8.99 14.13 5.34
N LEU A 78 8.63 14.70 4.20
CA LEU A 78 9.21 14.33 2.90
C LEU A 78 10.72 14.62 2.85
N ALA A 79 11.15 15.79 3.36
CA ALA A 79 12.56 16.16 3.41
C ALA A 79 13.36 15.20 4.31
N TYR A 80 12.81 14.86 5.48
CA TYR A 80 13.39 13.87 6.37
C TYR A 80 13.45 12.46 5.74
N THR A 81 12.41 12.04 5.02
CA THR A 81 12.40 10.77 4.29
C THR A 81 13.53 10.72 3.26
N ARG A 82 13.78 11.83 2.55
CA ARG A 82 14.93 11.93 1.64
C ARG A 82 16.26 11.81 2.38
N ALA A 83 16.39 12.46 3.54
CA ALA A 83 17.58 12.34 4.40
C ALA A 83 17.80 10.90 4.86
N LEU A 84 16.76 10.19 5.31
CA LEU A 84 16.86 8.78 5.68
C LEU A 84 17.41 7.92 4.54
N ARG A 85 16.91 8.12 3.33
CA ARG A 85 17.40 7.37 2.14
C ARG A 85 18.87 7.65 1.82
N LEU A 86 19.37 8.86 2.08
CA LEU A 86 20.78 9.20 1.91
C LEU A 86 21.69 8.52 2.92
N PHE A 87 21.23 8.37 4.17
CA PHE A 87 22.00 7.70 5.23
C PHE A 87 21.84 6.16 5.22
N HIS A 88 20.81 5.64 4.57
CA HIS A 88 20.54 4.22 4.43
C HIS A 88 20.42 3.82 2.95
N PRO A 89 21.50 3.96 2.17
CA PRO A 89 21.48 3.53 0.78
C PRO A 89 21.31 2.02 0.70
N GLU A 90 20.60 1.57 -0.30
CA GLU A 90 20.54 0.13 -0.57
C GLU A 90 21.94 -0.42 -0.87
N PRO A 91 22.31 -1.60 -0.33
CA PRO A 91 23.59 -2.21 -0.63
C PRO A 91 23.75 -2.46 -2.13
N ALA A 92 24.94 -2.18 -2.66
CA ALA A 92 25.25 -2.52 -4.04
C ALA A 92 25.11 -4.05 -4.25
N ILE A 93 24.57 -4.43 -5.41
CA ILE A 93 24.48 -5.83 -5.79
C ILE A 93 25.88 -6.36 -6.17
N THR A 94 26.33 -7.40 -5.49
CA THR A 94 27.41 -8.25 -6.01
C THR A 94 26.74 -9.42 -6.72
N PRO A 95 26.91 -9.59 -8.03
CA PRO A 95 26.31 -10.68 -8.79
C PRO A 95 26.62 -12.03 -8.17
N HIS A 96 25.60 -12.84 -7.93
CA HIS A 96 25.78 -14.15 -7.31
C HIS A 96 24.59 -15.06 -7.59
N ILE A 97 24.86 -16.28 -7.99
CA ILE A 97 23.84 -17.34 -8.06
C ILE A 97 24.29 -18.44 -7.09
N HIS A 98 23.47 -18.68 -6.05
CA HIS A 98 23.80 -19.69 -5.06
C HIS A 98 23.78 -21.09 -5.68
N PRO A 99 24.75 -21.97 -5.38
CA PRO A 99 24.87 -23.31 -5.99
C PRO A 99 23.66 -24.23 -5.78
N SER A 100 22.84 -23.98 -4.76
CA SER A 100 21.60 -24.73 -4.52
C SER A 100 20.37 -24.15 -5.24
N ALA A 101 20.50 -23.08 -6.01
CA ALA A 101 19.42 -22.60 -6.85
C ALA A 101 19.26 -23.54 -8.06
N VAL A 102 18.00 -23.88 -8.37
CA VAL A 102 17.65 -24.68 -9.53
C VAL A 102 17.09 -23.75 -10.60
N ILE A 103 17.80 -23.61 -11.70
CA ILE A 103 17.43 -22.73 -12.81
C ILE A 103 17.24 -23.57 -14.05
N ASP A 104 16.07 -23.49 -14.68
CA ASP A 104 15.82 -24.21 -15.92
C ASP A 104 16.73 -23.71 -17.04
N ALA A 105 17.17 -24.64 -17.90
CA ALA A 105 18.12 -24.36 -18.98
C ALA A 105 17.57 -23.38 -20.04
N THR A 106 16.26 -23.19 -20.12
CA THR A 106 15.59 -22.25 -21.03
C THR A 106 15.39 -20.87 -20.42
N ALA A 107 15.67 -20.68 -19.11
CA ALA A 107 15.56 -19.39 -18.46
C ALA A 107 16.67 -18.44 -18.93
N THR A 108 16.32 -17.18 -19.10
CA THR A 108 17.26 -16.10 -19.42
C THR A 108 17.51 -15.25 -18.18
N VAL A 109 18.73 -15.29 -17.66
CA VAL A 109 19.13 -14.53 -16.47
C VAL A 109 20.26 -13.57 -16.86
N ALA A 110 20.06 -12.26 -16.58
CA ALA A 110 21.08 -11.25 -16.86
C ALA A 110 22.33 -11.43 -15.97
N GLU A 111 23.46 -10.87 -16.38
CA GLU A 111 24.74 -11.06 -15.67
C GLU A 111 24.76 -10.44 -14.27
N ASN A 112 24.12 -9.27 -14.09
CA ASN A 112 24.12 -8.52 -12.82
C ASN A 112 22.88 -8.85 -11.98
N VAL A 113 22.72 -10.12 -11.58
CA VAL A 113 21.59 -10.62 -10.78
C VAL A 113 22.12 -11.31 -9.52
N TRP A 114 21.36 -11.23 -8.43
CA TRP A 114 21.61 -12.00 -7.22
C TRP A 114 20.48 -13.00 -6.96
N ILE A 115 20.81 -14.30 -6.88
CA ILE A 115 19.84 -15.37 -6.61
C ILE A 115 20.32 -16.18 -5.39
N GLY A 116 19.48 -16.19 -4.36
CA GLY A 116 19.74 -16.85 -3.09
C GLY A 116 19.57 -18.37 -3.13
N ALA A 117 19.83 -18.99 -1.98
CA ALA A 117 19.76 -20.44 -1.81
C ALA A 117 18.34 -20.99 -2.02
N CYS A 118 18.25 -22.21 -2.58
CA CYS A 118 17.00 -22.95 -2.73
C CYS A 118 15.92 -22.22 -3.55
N CYS A 119 16.30 -21.29 -4.41
CA CYS A 119 15.39 -20.71 -5.40
C CYS A 119 15.13 -21.71 -6.52
N VAL A 120 13.89 -21.70 -7.04
CA VAL A 120 13.50 -22.49 -8.22
C VAL A 120 13.01 -21.53 -9.29
N ILE A 121 13.68 -21.55 -10.45
CA ILE A 121 13.39 -20.72 -11.61
C ILE A 121 12.95 -21.62 -12.76
N GLY A 122 11.70 -21.49 -13.17
CA GLY A 122 11.06 -22.34 -14.18
C GLY A 122 11.48 -22.04 -15.61
N PRO A 123 10.91 -22.81 -16.55
CA PRO A 123 11.21 -22.69 -17.98
C PRO A 123 10.81 -21.31 -18.55
N SER A 124 11.60 -20.83 -19.50
CA SER A 124 11.34 -19.59 -20.25
C SER A 124 11.15 -18.35 -19.37
N VAL A 125 11.63 -18.37 -18.11
CA VAL A 125 11.65 -17.20 -17.24
C VAL A 125 12.69 -16.21 -17.73
N THR A 126 12.36 -14.92 -17.70
CA THR A 126 13.29 -13.83 -18.03
C THR A 126 13.53 -12.98 -16.79
N ILE A 127 14.79 -12.84 -16.37
CA ILE A 127 15.21 -12.02 -15.23
C ILE A 127 16.17 -10.95 -15.74
N GLU A 128 15.77 -9.69 -15.60
CA GLU A 128 16.55 -8.55 -16.07
C GLU A 128 17.67 -8.15 -15.08
N THR A 129 18.51 -7.20 -15.49
CA THR A 129 19.66 -6.74 -14.70
C THR A 129 19.25 -6.12 -13.38
N GLY A 130 20.09 -6.24 -12.36
CA GLY A 130 19.87 -5.63 -11.05
C GLY A 130 18.86 -6.36 -10.15
N VAL A 131 18.21 -7.41 -10.63
CA VAL A 131 17.22 -8.17 -9.85
C VAL A 131 17.88 -8.92 -8.69
N ARG A 132 17.23 -8.87 -7.52
CA ARG A 132 17.59 -9.63 -6.31
C ARG A 132 16.50 -10.62 -5.95
N ILE A 133 16.84 -11.90 -5.91
CA ILE A 133 15.90 -12.97 -5.53
C ILE A 133 16.41 -13.63 -4.25
N HIS A 134 15.75 -13.36 -3.14
CA HIS A 134 16.10 -13.90 -1.84
C HIS A 134 15.84 -15.42 -1.73
N PRO A 135 16.42 -16.12 -0.75
CA PRO A 135 16.30 -17.58 -0.64
C PRO A 135 14.87 -18.09 -0.61
N ASN A 136 14.65 -19.33 -1.11
CA ASN A 136 13.36 -20.02 -1.11
C ASN A 136 12.25 -19.32 -1.94
N VAL A 137 12.59 -18.60 -2.99
CA VAL A 137 11.62 -18.06 -3.95
C VAL A 137 11.36 -19.08 -5.04
N THR A 138 10.09 -19.21 -5.46
CA THR A 138 9.68 -20.08 -6.56
C THR A 138 9.06 -19.26 -7.68
N ILE A 139 9.60 -19.35 -8.88
CA ILE A 139 9.14 -18.66 -10.09
C ILE A 139 8.78 -19.72 -11.12
N TYR A 140 7.53 -19.73 -11.55
CA TYR A 140 6.99 -20.67 -12.52
C TYR A 140 7.37 -20.25 -13.95
N GLU A 141 6.92 -21.02 -14.93
CA GLU A 141 7.27 -20.81 -16.33
C GLU A 141 6.77 -19.49 -16.92
N GLU A 142 7.48 -18.98 -17.93
CA GLU A 142 7.13 -17.80 -18.72
C GLU A 142 6.93 -16.50 -17.91
N VAL A 143 7.49 -16.41 -16.69
CA VAL A 143 7.48 -15.19 -15.88
C VAL A 143 8.56 -14.23 -16.38
N THR A 144 8.24 -12.92 -16.38
CA THR A 144 9.23 -11.87 -16.62
C THR A 144 9.40 -11.02 -15.36
N ILE A 145 10.66 -10.69 -15.00
CA ILE A 145 10.99 -9.82 -13.87
C ILE A 145 11.88 -8.68 -14.39
N GLY A 146 11.33 -7.47 -14.32
CA GLY A 146 11.98 -6.25 -14.76
C GLY A 146 13.11 -5.81 -13.84
N LYS A 147 13.98 -4.95 -14.38
CA LYS A 147 15.24 -4.49 -13.78
C LYS A 147 15.07 -3.96 -12.35
N ASP A 148 16.11 -4.16 -11.55
CA ASP A 148 16.24 -3.62 -10.19
C ASP A 148 15.12 -4.03 -9.22
N SER A 149 14.35 -5.08 -9.55
CA SER A 149 13.29 -5.60 -8.68
C SER A 149 13.87 -6.51 -7.59
N VAL A 150 13.19 -6.52 -6.43
CA VAL A 150 13.59 -7.31 -5.25
C VAL A 150 12.46 -8.27 -4.86
N ILE A 151 12.77 -9.57 -4.83
CA ILE A 151 11.83 -10.62 -4.46
C ILE A 151 12.32 -11.27 -3.18
N HIS A 152 11.57 -11.08 -2.09
CA HIS A 152 11.93 -11.61 -0.78
C HIS A 152 11.53 -13.06 -0.59
N SER A 153 12.16 -13.69 0.42
CA SER A 153 12.06 -15.12 0.70
C SER A 153 10.64 -15.65 0.85
N GLY A 154 10.38 -16.81 0.30
CA GLY A 154 9.08 -17.49 0.36
C GLY A 154 8.05 -16.97 -0.63
N ALA A 155 8.36 -15.95 -1.42
CA ALA A 155 7.45 -15.49 -2.46
C ALA A 155 7.30 -16.54 -3.59
N VAL A 156 6.08 -16.66 -4.12
CA VAL A 156 5.74 -17.53 -5.23
C VAL A 156 5.15 -16.69 -6.37
N ILE A 157 5.75 -16.78 -7.55
CA ILE A 157 5.27 -16.09 -8.75
C ILE A 157 4.85 -17.13 -9.75
N ARG A 158 3.53 -17.22 -9.98
CA ARG A 158 2.90 -18.18 -10.87
C ARG A 158 3.08 -17.80 -12.34
N GLU A 159 2.91 -18.81 -13.16
CA GLU A 159 3.17 -18.83 -14.58
C GLU A 159 2.61 -17.61 -15.35
N ARG A 160 3.38 -17.13 -16.32
CA ARG A 160 3.06 -16.02 -17.24
C ARG A 160 2.85 -14.65 -16.57
N SER A 161 3.11 -14.54 -15.26
CA SER A 161 3.06 -13.24 -14.58
C SER A 161 4.14 -12.31 -15.10
N GLN A 162 3.82 -11.01 -15.18
CA GLN A 162 4.74 -9.97 -15.62
C GLN A 162 4.99 -9.00 -14.46
N ILE A 163 6.24 -8.89 -14.06
CA ILE A 163 6.70 -8.00 -12.99
C ILE A 163 7.53 -6.90 -13.63
N GLY A 164 7.15 -5.66 -13.42
CA GLY A 164 7.83 -4.47 -13.91
C GLY A 164 9.18 -4.22 -13.24
N ALA A 165 9.75 -3.04 -13.51
CA ALA A 165 11.02 -2.63 -12.94
C ALA A 165 10.86 -2.04 -11.53
N ARG A 166 11.90 -2.19 -10.67
CA ARG A 166 11.95 -1.62 -9.31
C ARG A 166 10.77 -2.03 -8.43
N VAL A 167 10.20 -3.21 -8.69
CA VAL A 167 9.14 -3.80 -7.89
C VAL A 167 9.74 -4.46 -6.65
N ILE A 168 9.11 -4.26 -5.50
CA ILE A 168 9.48 -4.94 -4.26
C ILE A 168 8.36 -5.91 -3.88
N ILE A 169 8.66 -7.20 -3.83
CA ILE A 169 7.74 -8.26 -3.39
C ILE A 169 8.25 -8.81 -2.07
N HIS A 170 7.51 -8.55 -0.99
CA HIS A 170 7.89 -9.00 0.35
C HIS A 170 7.63 -10.49 0.59
N ASN A 171 7.99 -10.94 1.78
CA ASN A 171 8.00 -12.35 2.17
C ASN A 171 6.63 -13.03 2.02
N ASN A 172 6.63 -14.24 1.50
CA ASN A 172 5.45 -15.10 1.37
C ASN A 172 4.29 -14.50 0.53
N VAL A 173 4.57 -13.55 -0.33
CA VAL A 173 3.60 -13.04 -1.31
C VAL A 173 3.34 -14.11 -2.37
N VAL A 174 2.09 -14.27 -2.78
CA VAL A 174 1.71 -15.15 -3.90
C VAL A 174 1.13 -14.31 -5.02
N VAL A 175 1.78 -14.31 -6.17
CA VAL A 175 1.34 -13.63 -7.39
C VAL A 175 0.84 -14.66 -8.40
N GLY A 176 -0.40 -14.53 -8.85
CA GLY A 176 -0.96 -15.32 -9.95
C GLY A 176 -1.54 -16.67 -9.54
N CYS A 177 -1.95 -16.86 -8.27
CA CYS A 177 -2.74 -18.05 -7.93
C CYS A 177 -4.10 -18.02 -8.61
N ASP A 178 -4.74 -19.19 -8.70
CA ASP A 178 -6.07 -19.30 -9.30
C ASP A 178 -7.08 -18.47 -8.52
N GLY A 179 -7.86 -17.67 -9.23
CA GLY A 179 -8.99 -16.95 -8.66
C GLY A 179 -10.08 -17.90 -8.15
N PHE A 180 -10.88 -17.41 -7.22
CA PHE A 180 -12.00 -18.14 -6.62
C PHE A 180 -13.21 -18.12 -7.58
N GLY A 181 -13.18 -18.97 -8.59
CA GLY A 181 -14.21 -19.06 -9.63
C GLY A 181 -14.83 -20.45 -9.70
N TYR A 182 -16.14 -20.56 -9.47
CA TYR A 182 -16.92 -21.81 -9.53
C TYR A 182 -18.27 -21.58 -10.17
N ALA A 183 -18.68 -22.51 -11.04
CA ALA A 183 -20.03 -22.58 -11.55
C ALA A 183 -20.83 -23.64 -10.74
N LYS A 184 -22.13 -23.41 -10.61
CA LYS A 184 -23.01 -24.37 -9.97
C LYS A 184 -23.45 -25.39 -11.00
N ASP A 185 -23.17 -26.67 -10.77
CA ASP A 185 -23.59 -27.77 -11.61
C ASP A 185 -25.06 -28.17 -11.36
N GLU A 186 -25.62 -29.02 -12.23
CA GLU A 186 -27.00 -29.48 -12.16
C GLU A 186 -27.32 -30.23 -10.86
N ASP A 187 -26.37 -31.00 -10.33
CA ASP A 187 -26.46 -31.70 -9.03
C ASP A 187 -26.23 -30.78 -7.82
N ARG A 188 -26.08 -29.45 -8.07
CA ARG A 188 -25.80 -28.40 -7.09
C ARG A 188 -24.37 -28.44 -6.49
N SER A 189 -23.49 -29.26 -7.03
CA SER A 189 -22.04 -29.21 -6.74
C SER A 189 -21.37 -27.98 -7.34
N TRP A 190 -20.10 -27.76 -6.98
CA TRP A 190 -19.30 -26.65 -7.50
C TRP A 190 -18.27 -27.14 -8.51
N LEU A 191 -18.45 -26.76 -9.75
CA LEU A 191 -17.50 -27.00 -10.82
C LEU A 191 -16.49 -25.85 -10.88
N LYS A 192 -15.19 -26.18 -10.78
CA LYS A 192 -14.11 -25.17 -10.86
C LYS A 192 -14.06 -24.57 -12.26
N ILE A 193 -14.05 -23.23 -12.34
CA ILE A 193 -13.77 -22.49 -13.57
C ILE A 193 -12.26 -22.40 -13.75
N PRO A 194 -11.68 -22.93 -14.85
CA PRO A 194 -10.24 -22.77 -15.11
C PRO A 194 -9.83 -21.30 -15.15
N GLN A 195 -8.73 -20.99 -14.46
CA GLN A 195 -8.18 -19.63 -14.42
C GLN A 195 -6.98 -19.56 -15.38
N THR A 196 -7.22 -19.01 -16.58
CA THR A 196 -6.28 -19.06 -17.70
C THR A 196 -5.52 -17.76 -17.93
N GLY A 197 -5.90 -16.70 -17.23
CA GLY A 197 -5.27 -15.40 -17.32
C GLY A 197 -3.92 -15.31 -16.58
N ARG A 198 -3.45 -14.10 -16.41
CA ARG A 198 -2.17 -13.78 -15.76
C ARG A 198 -2.29 -12.59 -14.83
N VAL A 199 -1.21 -12.28 -14.09
CA VAL A 199 -1.03 -11.03 -13.34
C VAL A 199 0.00 -10.15 -14.03
N VAL A 200 -0.27 -8.85 -14.09
CA VAL A 200 0.66 -7.82 -14.54
C VAL A 200 0.87 -6.83 -13.40
N ILE A 201 2.10 -6.67 -12.95
CA ILE A 201 2.51 -5.69 -11.95
C ILE A 201 3.43 -4.69 -12.64
N GLU A 202 3.04 -3.43 -12.64
CA GLU A 202 3.79 -2.37 -13.30
C GLU A 202 4.98 -1.89 -12.43
N ASP A 203 5.76 -0.93 -12.95
CA ASP A 203 6.96 -0.41 -12.30
C ASP A 203 6.68 0.22 -10.93
N ASP A 204 7.69 0.22 -10.06
CA ASP A 204 7.70 0.92 -8.77
C ASP A 204 6.60 0.47 -7.78
N VAL A 205 5.97 -0.69 -8.01
CA VAL A 205 4.98 -1.27 -7.09
C VAL A 205 5.69 -1.94 -5.91
N GLU A 206 5.10 -1.83 -4.72
CA GLU A 206 5.56 -2.57 -3.53
C GLU A 206 4.41 -3.38 -2.95
N ILE A 207 4.69 -4.66 -2.60
CA ILE A 207 3.69 -5.63 -2.16
C ILE A 207 4.12 -6.22 -0.84
N GLY A 208 3.34 -5.95 0.22
CA GLY A 208 3.57 -6.37 1.59
C GLY A 208 3.44 -7.88 1.83
N ALA A 209 4.02 -8.33 2.91
CA ALA A 209 4.15 -9.74 3.24
C ALA A 209 2.81 -10.49 3.34
N GLY A 210 2.76 -11.70 2.81
CA GLY A 210 1.58 -12.56 2.86
C GLY A 210 0.41 -12.10 2.00
N THR A 211 0.57 -11.07 1.17
CA THR A 211 -0.44 -10.63 0.21
C THR A 211 -0.60 -11.63 -0.92
N THR A 212 -1.84 -11.81 -1.39
CA THR A 212 -2.18 -12.69 -2.51
C THR A 212 -2.88 -11.92 -3.63
N ILE A 213 -2.41 -12.13 -4.86
CA ILE A 213 -2.96 -11.51 -6.06
C ILE A 213 -3.36 -12.62 -7.03
N ASP A 214 -4.66 -12.80 -7.21
CA ASP A 214 -5.20 -13.84 -8.09
C ASP A 214 -5.05 -13.45 -9.56
N ARG A 215 -4.77 -14.44 -10.41
CA ARG A 215 -4.83 -14.27 -11.86
C ARG A 215 -6.26 -14.01 -12.32
N ALA A 216 -6.42 -13.40 -13.46
CA ALA A 216 -7.72 -13.30 -14.09
C ALA A 216 -8.23 -14.68 -14.57
N SER A 217 -9.53 -14.85 -14.63
CA SER A 217 -10.12 -16.02 -15.27
C SER A 217 -9.75 -16.08 -16.76
N VAL A 218 -9.79 -14.93 -17.43
CA VAL A 218 -9.31 -14.72 -18.81
C VAL A 218 -8.71 -13.31 -18.87
N GLY A 219 -7.61 -13.13 -19.60
CA GLY A 219 -6.92 -11.85 -19.69
C GLY A 219 -5.96 -11.61 -18.51
N GLU A 220 -6.12 -10.49 -17.81
CA GLU A 220 -5.15 -10.13 -16.77
C GLU A 220 -5.77 -9.44 -15.55
N SER A 221 -5.22 -9.70 -14.37
CA SER A 221 -5.32 -8.83 -13.20
C SER A 221 -4.13 -7.87 -13.23
N ARG A 222 -4.35 -6.56 -12.99
CA ARG A 222 -3.32 -5.54 -13.18
C ARG A 222 -3.15 -4.65 -11.96
N ILE A 223 -1.89 -4.40 -11.60
CA ILE A 223 -1.51 -3.42 -10.55
C ILE A 223 -0.73 -2.30 -11.22
N GLY A 224 -1.28 -1.10 -11.17
CA GLY A 224 -0.72 0.11 -11.78
C GLY A 224 0.52 0.63 -11.06
N ARG A 225 1.35 1.33 -11.82
CA ARG A 225 2.64 1.86 -11.42
C ARG A 225 2.58 2.66 -10.10
N GLY A 226 3.61 2.50 -9.28
CA GLY A 226 3.79 3.27 -8.05
C GLY A 226 2.90 2.85 -6.88
N SER A 227 1.90 1.96 -7.10
CA SER A 227 0.98 1.54 -6.06
C SER A 227 1.69 0.78 -4.93
N LYS A 228 1.20 0.97 -3.71
CA LYS A 228 1.72 0.36 -2.49
C LYS A 228 0.64 -0.50 -1.84
N ILE A 229 0.95 -1.76 -1.70
CA ILE A 229 0.06 -2.78 -1.16
C ILE A 229 0.68 -3.28 0.14
N ASP A 230 -0.01 -3.14 1.24
CA ASP A 230 0.45 -3.54 2.56
C ASP A 230 0.27 -5.05 2.78
N ASN A 231 0.55 -5.51 3.98
CA ASN A 231 0.54 -6.92 4.35
C ASN A 231 -0.86 -7.53 4.36
N LEU A 232 -0.94 -8.81 4.00
CA LEU A 232 -2.17 -9.63 4.08
C LEU A 232 -3.34 -9.07 3.26
N VAL A 233 -3.07 -8.36 2.17
CA VAL A 233 -4.10 -7.90 1.23
C VAL A 233 -4.51 -9.05 0.31
N GLN A 234 -5.82 -9.17 0.04
CA GLN A 234 -6.36 -10.08 -0.98
C GLN A 234 -6.84 -9.30 -2.19
N ILE A 235 -6.27 -9.56 -3.34
CA ILE A 235 -6.73 -9.02 -4.63
C ILE A 235 -7.31 -10.18 -5.45
N GLY A 236 -8.63 -10.19 -5.62
CA GLY A 236 -9.36 -11.21 -6.36
C GLY A 236 -9.08 -11.16 -7.87
N HIS A 237 -9.52 -12.21 -8.57
CA HIS A 237 -9.29 -12.39 -9.99
C HIS A 237 -9.85 -11.23 -10.83
N SER A 238 -9.19 -10.90 -11.95
CA SER A 238 -9.65 -9.88 -12.90
C SER A 238 -9.79 -8.48 -12.32
N CYS A 239 -9.16 -8.19 -11.18
CA CYS A 239 -9.10 -6.86 -10.61
C CYS A 239 -8.09 -5.97 -11.33
N THR A 240 -8.38 -4.67 -11.38
CA THR A 240 -7.42 -3.65 -11.78
C THR A 240 -7.24 -2.64 -10.65
N VAL A 241 -6.00 -2.27 -10.36
CA VAL A 241 -5.63 -1.21 -9.41
C VAL A 241 -4.87 -0.16 -10.20
N GLY A 242 -5.32 1.09 -10.14
CA GLY A 242 -4.70 2.23 -10.81
C GLY A 242 -3.36 2.64 -10.20
N GLU A 243 -2.75 3.68 -10.77
CA GLU A 243 -1.44 4.18 -10.35
C GLU A 243 -1.49 4.86 -8.96
N ASP A 244 -0.35 4.81 -8.24
CA ASP A 244 -0.12 5.51 -6.98
C ASP A 244 -1.21 5.26 -5.91
N THR A 245 -1.85 4.10 -5.93
CA THR A 245 -2.91 3.70 -5.02
C THR A 245 -2.32 2.99 -3.79
N LEU A 246 -2.91 3.28 -2.61
CA LEU A 246 -2.55 2.66 -1.33
C LEU A 246 -3.62 1.66 -0.90
N LEU A 247 -3.25 0.39 -0.79
CA LEU A 247 -4.06 -0.66 -0.17
C LEU A 247 -3.43 -1.02 1.17
N CYS A 248 -4.03 -0.54 2.27
CA CYS A 248 -3.51 -0.82 3.61
C CYS A 248 -3.77 -2.27 4.04
N ALA A 249 -3.19 -2.67 5.17
CA ALA A 249 -3.21 -4.05 5.62
C ALA A 249 -4.62 -4.66 5.67
N GLN A 250 -4.71 -5.91 5.21
CA GLN A 250 -5.93 -6.72 5.22
C GLN A 250 -7.09 -6.17 4.38
N VAL A 251 -6.82 -5.29 3.41
CA VAL A 251 -7.82 -4.91 2.41
C VAL A 251 -8.21 -6.13 1.57
N GLY A 252 -9.49 -6.24 1.25
CA GLY A 252 -10.04 -7.27 0.39
C GLY A 252 -10.72 -6.68 -0.84
N LEU A 253 -10.25 -7.05 -2.03
CA LEU A 253 -10.90 -6.75 -3.31
C LEU A 253 -11.52 -8.03 -3.85
N ALA A 254 -12.84 -8.07 -3.97
CA ALA A 254 -13.50 -9.19 -4.63
C ALA A 254 -13.30 -9.11 -6.15
N GLY A 255 -13.46 -10.25 -6.83
CA GLY A 255 -13.13 -10.38 -8.24
C GLY A 255 -13.81 -9.37 -9.16
N SER A 256 -13.12 -9.01 -10.25
CA SER A 256 -13.60 -8.07 -11.29
C SER A 256 -13.87 -6.64 -10.78
N SER A 257 -13.21 -6.21 -9.73
CA SER A 257 -13.29 -4.83 -9.22
C SER A 257 -12.23 -3.95 -9.88
N HIS A 258 -12.61 -2.71 -10.18
CA HIS A 258 -11.75 -1.71 -10.81
C HIS A 258 -11.50 -0.57 -9.83
N ILE A 259 -10.25 -0.44 -9.35
CA ILE A 259 -9.82 0.60 -8.44
C ILE A 259 -9.06 1.65 -9.25
N GLY A 260 -9.45 2.92 -9.14
CA GLY A 260 -8.81 4.04 -9.80
C GLY A 260 -7.41 4.36 -9.28
N SER A 261 -6.85 5.47 -9.74
CA SER A 261 -5.54 5.97 -9.32
C SER A 261 -5.62 6.84 -8.07
N ARG A 262 -4.55 6.86 -7.26
CA ARG A 262 -4.43 7.66 -6.02
C ARG A 262 -5.54 7.38 -5.00
N VAL A 263 -6.10 6.17 -5.06
CA VAL A 263 -7.10 5.70 -4.10
C VAL A 263 -6.41 5.28 -2.80
N ILE A 264 -7.07 5.51 -1.68
CA ILE A 264 -6.62 5.02 -0.36
C ILE A 264 -7.70 4.10 0.21
N LEU A 265 -7.43 2.80 0.24
CA LEU A 265 -8.23 1.85 1.00
C LEU A 265 -7.53 1.61 2.34
N ALA A 266 -8.09 2.18 3.40
CA ALA A 266 -7.51 2.04 4.75
C ALA A 266 -7.68 0.63 5.30
N GLY A 267 -6.99 0.32 6.39
CA GLY A 267 -6.88 -1.04 6.93
C GLY A 267 -8.22 -1.79 7.07
N GLN A 268 -8.26 -3.02 6.59
CA GLN A 268 -9.43 -3.90 6.60
C GLN A 268 -10.63 -3.37 5.78
N ALA A 269 -10.41 -2.46 4.85
CA ALA A 269 -11.47 -2.05 3.93
C ALA A 269 -11.79 -3.17 2.94
N GLY A 270 -13.06 -3.24 2.50
CA GLY A 270 -13.56 -4.25 1.58
C GLY A 270 -14.30 -3.66 0.39
N VAL A 271 -14.07 -4.21 -0.80
CA VAL A 271 -14.79 -3.84 -2.03
C VAL A 271 -15.47 -5.10 -2.59
N ALA A 272 -16.79 -5.05 -2.75
CA ALA A 272 -17.54 -6.16 -3.37
C ALA A 272 -17.18 -6.31 -4.86
N GLY A 273 -17.50 -7.48 -5.42
CA GLY A 273 -17.15 -7.80 -6.80
C GLY A 273 -17.85 -6.92 -7.84
N HIS A 274 -17.19 -6.75 -9.00
CA HIS A 274 -17.70 -6.03 -10.17
C HIS A 274 -17.99 -4.53 -9.92
N LEU A 275 -17.26 -3.90 -9.00
CA LEU A 275 -17.42 -2.48 -8.69
C LEU A 275 -16.32 -1.62 -9.30
N THR A 276 -16.67 -0.36 -9.54
CA THR A 276 -15.74 0.69 -9.93
C THR A 276 -15.57 1.70 -8.80
N ILE A 277 -14.34 1.86 -8.32
CA ILE A 277 -13.93 2.88 -7.35
C ILE A 277 -13.15 3.94 -8.13
N GLY A 278 -13.68 5.15 -8.20
CA GLY A 278 -13.07 6.23 -8.97
C GLY A 278 -11.75 6.74 -8.37
N ASP A 279 -11.03 7.56 -9.13
CA ASP A 279 -9.77 8.16 -8.71
C ASP A 279 -9.92 8.99 -7.43
N ASP A 280 -8.85 9.10 -6.64
CA ASP A 280 -8.78 9.94 -5.44
C ASP A 280 -9.82 9.60 -4.35
N VAL A 281 -10.39 8.40 -4.38
CA VAL A 281 -11.34 7.92 -3.36
C VAL A 281 -10.59 7.47 -2.11
N VAL A 282 -11.18 7.76 -0.94
CA VAL A 282 -10.71 7.26 0.36
C VAL A 282 -11.80 6.41 1.01
N LEU A 283 -11.53 5.11 1.24
CA LEU A 283 -12.30 4.27 2.15
C LEU A 283 -11.61 4.26 3.51
N THR A 284 -12.32 4.69 4.55
CA THR A 284 -11.77 4.67 5.91
C THR A 284 -11.65 3.23 6.45
N ALA A 285 -10.89 3.06 7.52
CA ALA A 285 -10.62 1.74 8.08
C ALA A 285 -11.90 0.95 8.40
N LYS A 286 -11.89 -0.36 8.10
CA LYS A 286 -13.02 -1.30 8.30
C LYS A 286 -14.29 -0.97 7.51
N SER A 287 -14.22 -0.04 6.56
CA SER A 287 -15.35 0.27 5.68
C SER A 287 -15.49 -0.77 4.57
N ALA A 288 -16.72 -1.04 4.16
CA ALA A 288 -16.97 -1.85 2.99
C ALA A 288 -17.99 -1.19 2.07
N THR A 289 -17.83 -1.37 0.76
CA THR A 289 -18.80 -0.88 -0.22
C THR A 289 -19.34 -2.03 -1.07
N SER A 290 -20.65 -1.96 -1.35
CA SER A 290 -21.36 -2.82 -2.30
C SER A 290 -21.86 -2.05 -3.53
N HIS A 291 -21.39 -0.81 -3.73
CA HIS A 291 -21.78 0.06 -4.84
C HIS A 291 -20.56 0.79 -5.39
N ASP A 292 -20.64 1.22 -6.64
CA ASP A 292 -19.65 2.08 -7.26
C ASP A 292 -19.46 3.38 -6.46
N VAL A 293 -18.22 3.86 -6.42
CA VAL A 293 -17.87 5.09 -5.71
C VAL A 293 -17.30 6.09 -6.70
N PRO A 294 -17.97 7.22 -6.93
CA PRO A 294 -17.46 8.28 -7.80
C PRO A 294 -16.12 8.85 -7.29
N ALA A 295 -15.30 9.36 -8.21
CA ALA A 295 -14.00 9.95 -7.89
C ALA A 295 -14.06 11.04 -6.82
N GLY A 296 -12.99 11.16 -6.03
CA GLY A 296 -12.81 12.19 -5.00
C GLY A 296 -13.69 12.05 -3.75
N LYS A 297 -14.36 10.91 -3.56
CA LYS A 297 -15.20 10.67 -2.38
C LYS A 297 -14.43 10.09 -1.22
N VAL A 298 -14.81 10.52 -0.01
CA VAL A 298 -14.42 9.86 1.23
C VAL A 298 -15.65 9.14 1.77
N ILE A 299 -15.55 7.81 1.93
CA ILE A 299 -16.63 6.99 2.46
C ILE A 299 -16.19 6.23 3.72
N SER A 300 -17.14 6.04 4.64
CA SER A 300 -16.90 5.43 5.95
C SER A 300 -18.01 4.45 6.30
N GLY A 301 -17.66 3.37 7.00
CA GLY A 301 -18.58 2.30 7.35
C GLY A 301 -18.81 2.08 8.84
N ILE A 302 -17.78 1.83 9.65
CA ILE A 302 -17.94 1.33 11.03
C ILE A 302 -17.03 2.11 11.99
N PRO A 303 -17.50 3.19 12.65
CA PRO A 303 -16.77 3.76 13.78
C PRO A 303 -17.01 2.93 15.05
N ALA A 304 -15.99 2.71 15.86
CA ALA A 304 -16.12 2.27 17.24
C ALA A 304 -16.50 3.47 18.14
N PHE A 305 -17.46 3.30 19.03
CA PHE A 305 -17.85 4.29 20.02
C PHE A 305 -18.25 3.58 21.34
N ASP A 306 -18.60 4.35 22.38
CA ASP A 306 -18.90 3.78 23.70
C ASP A 306 -19.87 2.60 23.63
N ASN A 307 -19.61 1.53 24.39
CA ASN A 307 -20.36 0.29 24.33
C ASN A 307 -21.85 0.44 24.65
N LYS A 308 -22.22 1.34 25.58
CA LYS A 308 -23.63 1.58 25.90
C LYS A 308 -24.36 2.24 24.74
N ASP A 309 -23.69 3.18 24.07
CA ASP A 309 -24.24 3.86 22.90
C ASP A 309 -24.31 2.92 21.69
N TRP A 310 -23.32 2.04 21.54
CA TRP A 310 -23.36 0.96 20.55
C TRP A 310 -24.60 0.07 20.75
N LEU A 311 -24.82 -0.43 21.95
CA LEU A 311 -25.96 -1.30 22.25
C LEU A 311 -27.31 -0.61 22.00
N ARG A 312 -27.44 0.68 22.37
CA ARG A 312 -28.65 1.48 22.09
C ARG A 312 -28.86 1.68 20.59
N SER A 313 -27.78 2.07 19.87
CA SER A 313 -27.83 2.29 18.42
C SER A 313 -28.18 1.01 17.68
N THR A 314 -27.59 -0.12 18.04
CA THR A 314 -27.86 -1.42 17.42
C THR A 314 -29.30 -1.89 17.66
N ALA A 315 -29.85 -1.65 18.84
CA ALA A 315 -31.27 -1.93 19.13
C ALA A 315 -32.21 -1.07 18.31
N ALA A 316 -31.88 0.24 18.13
CA ALA A 316 -32.65 1.17 17.29
C ALA A 316 -32.51 0.82 15.80
N PHE A 317 -31.32 0.42 15.35
CA PHE A 317 -31.04 0.10 13.94
C PHE A 317 -32.00 -0.96 13.38
N ARG A 318 -32.30 -2.01 14.14
CA ARG A 318 -33.26 -3.05 13.75
C ARG A 318 -34.68 -2.52 13.53
N ARG A 319 -35.01 -1.39 14.11
CA ARG A 319 -36.35 -0.77 14.07
C ARG A 319 -36.40 0.47 13.16
N LEU A 320 -35.33 0.83 12.47
CA LEU A 320 -35.29 2.03 11.62
C LEU A 320 -36.42 2.07 10.59
N GLY A 321 -36.70 0.96 9.92
CA GLY A 321 -37.80 0.89 8.95
C GLY A 321 -39.18 1.11 9.57
N GLU A 322 -39.40 0.67 10.81
CA GLU A 322 -40.63 0.93 11.57
C GLU A 322 -40.70 2.39 12.03
N MET A 323 -39.58 2.93 12.51
CA MET A 323 -39.48 4.33 12.93
C MET A 323 -39.73 5.28 11.75
N GLN A 324 -39.18 4.99 10.58
CA GLN A 324 -39.38 5.78 9.36
C GLN A 324 -40.86 5.79 8.92
N ARG A 325 -41.55 4.65 9.02
CA ARG A 325 -43.00 4.59 8.72
C ARG A 325 -43.80 5.46 9.70
N LYS A 326 -43.53 5.34 11.01
CA LYS A 326 -44.19 6.15 12.04
C LYS A 326 -43.95 7.65 11.85
N LEU A 327 -42.72 8.02 11.45
CA LEU A 327 -42.41 9.43 11.17
C LEU A 327 -43.27 9.96 10.04
N ARG A 328 -43.36 9.28 8.91
CA ARG A 328 -44.20 9.64 7.78
C ARG A 328 -45.72 9.72 8.15
N GLU A 329 -46.19 8.85 9.03
CA GLU A 329 -47.58 8.90 9.54
C GLU A 329 -47.79 10.12 10.42
N LEU A 330 -46.81 10.50 11.23
CA LEU A 330 -46.86 11.70 12.06
C LEU A 330 -46.83 12.98 11.23
N GLU A 331 -45.96 13.04 10.22
CA GLU A 331 -45.91 14.16 9.27
C GLU A 331 -47.27 14.37 8.59
N LYS A 332 -47.88 13.32 8.05
CA LYS A 332 -49.21 13.39 7.45
C LYS A 332 -50.33 13.89 8.42
N LYS A 333 -50.24 13.47 9.70
CA LYS A 333 -51.20 13.93 10.71
C LYS A 333 -51.00 15.41 11.04
N LEU A 334 -49.73 15.85 11.08
CA LEU A 334 -49.41 17.27 11.30
C LEU A 334 -49.97 18.14 10.17
N GLU A 335 -49.73 17.79 8.92
CA GLU A 335 -50.26 18.46 7.75
C GLU A 335 -51.81 18.55 7.76
N GLN A 336 -52.47 17.45 8.23
CA GLN A 336 -53.93 17.44 8.35
C GLN A 336 -54.48 18.34 9.49
N LEU A 337 -53.70 18.57 10.53
CA LEU A 337 -54.07 19.47 11.63
C LEU A 337 -53.87 20.93 11.21
N GLU A 338 -52.74 21.25 10.56
CA GLU A 338 -52.45 22.59 10.04
C GLU A 338 -53.50 23.05 9.00
N THR A 339 -53.94 22.11 8.14
CA THR A 339 -55.03 22.41 7.16
C THR A 339 -56.43 22.55 7.78
N LYS A 340 -56.61 22.17 9.04
CA LYS A 340 -57.89 22.34 9.76
C LYS A 340 -57.98 23.63 10.61
N GLU A 341 -56.82 24.21 10.94
CA GLU A 341 -56.72 25.43 11.75
C GLU A 341 -56.61 26.74 10.90
N GLY A 342 -56.45 26.65 9.58
CA GLY A 342 -56.47 27.74 8.62
C GLY A 342 -57.79 27.77 7.84
#